data_27ff9032a9643e05f48416a1e80fc378
#
_entry.id   27ff9032a9643e05f48416a1e80fc378
#
_cell.length_a   1.000
_cell.length_b   1.000
_cell.length_c   1.000
_cell.angle_alpha   90.00
_cell.angle_beta   90.00
_cell.angle_gamma   90.00
#
_symmetry.space_group_name_H-M   'P 1'
#
loop_
_entity.id
_entity.type
_entity.pdbx_description
1 polymer ?
#
loop_
_entity_poly.entity_id
_entity_poly.type
_entity_poly.pdbx_seq_one_letter_code
_entity_poly.pdbx_strand_id
1 'polypeptide(L)'
;MKNIKKLFSVLFSAILLFSATTTSSVAIDKLHFVIGGGAGGGWDGTARGTGEALTKAGMLNSASFENMSGGGGGKALAYLINNAPKDTVLVQSTPLVLRSITRHKLSLIHI
;
A
#
# COMPACT_ATOMS: atom_id res chain seq x y z
N MET A 1 49.48 27.62 6.45
CA MET A 1 49.29 26.17 6.19
C MET A 1 48.67 25.40 7.35
N LYS A 2 48.98 25.69 8.61
CA LYS A 2 48.33 25.00 9.76
C LYS A 2 46.82 25.19 9.86
N ASN A 3 46.25 26.32 9.47
CA ASN A 3 44.84 26.63 9.58
C ASN A 3 43.99 25.95 8.50
N ILE A 4 44.55 25.70 7.31
CA ILE A 4 43.86 24.99 6.21
C ILE A 4 43.62 23.51 6.57
N LYS A 5 44.59 22.86 7.22
CA LYS A 5 44.45 21.46 7.65
C LYS A 5 43.35 21.31 8.72
N LYS A 6 43.23 22.28 9.65
CA LYS A 6 42.16 22.29 10.65
C LYS A 6 40.80 22.55 10.02
N LEU A 7 40.71 23.44 9.03
CA LEU A 7 39.48 23.73 8.30
C LEU A 7 38.99 22.48 7.51
N PHE A 8 39.89 21.79 6.84
CA PHE A 8 39.60 20.55 6.11
C PHE A 8 39.16 19.42 7.05
N SER A 9 39.76 19.30 8.22
CA SER A 9 39.37 18.30 9.23
C SER A 9 37.98 18.54 9.80
N VAL A 10 37.62 19.80 10.03
CA VAL A 10 36.27 20.18 10.54
C VAL A 10 35.20 19.98 9.47
N LEU A 11 35.48 20.34 8.21
CA LEU A 11 34.55 20.10 7.10
C LEU A 11 34.33 18.60 6.85
N PHE A 12 35.38 17.79 6.91
CA PHE A 12 35.30 16.34 6.71
C PHE A 12 34.52 15.66 7.85
N SER A 13 34.69 16.12 9.09
CA SER A 13 33.93 15.65 10.25
C SER A 13 32.44 16.03 10.19
N ALA A 14 32.11 17.21 9.67
CA ALA A 14 30.73 17.65 9.51
C ALA A 14 29.99 16.85 8.42
N ILE A 15 30.66 16.46 7.35
CA ILE A 15 30.08 15.64 6.27
C ILE A 15 29.79 14.20 6.75
N LEU A 16 30.63 13.63 7.62
CA LEU A 16 30.43 12.31 8.21
C LEU A 16 29.23 12.26 9.19
N LEU A 17 28.93 13.36 9.86
CA LEU A 17 27.78 13.45 10.78
C LEU A 17 26.42 13.59 10.06
N PHE A 18 26.40 14.03 8.81
CA PHE A 18 25.17 14.20 8.02
C PHE A 18 24.67 12.92 7.37
N SER A 19 25.47 11.85 7.36
CA SER A 19 25.16 10.58 6.67
C SER A 19 24.38 9.57 7.51
N ALA A 20 23.96 9.88 8.73
CA ALA A 20 23.41 8.91 9.68
C ALA A 20 21.90 9.05 9.96
N THR A 21 21.15 9.78 9.14
CA THR A 21 19.68 9.73 9.22
C THR A 21 19.12 8.60 8.35
N THR A 22 19.36 7.35 8.77
CA THR A 22 18.57 6.22 8.27
C THR A 22 17.17 6.36 8.85
N THR A 23 16.24 6.90 8.07
CA THR A 23 14.82 6.77 8.37
C THR A 23 14.48 5.28 8.35
N SER A 24 14.28 4.69 9.52
CA SER A 24 13.73 3.34 9.62
C SER A 24 12.32 3.39 9.04
N SER A 25 12.16 2.93 7.80
CA SER A 25 10.85 2.67 7.23
C SER A 25 10.25 1.52 8.03
N VAL A 26 9.17 1.81 8.78
CA VAL A 26 8.40 0.76 9.44
C VAL A 26 7.65 0.02 8.34
N ALA A 27 8.09 -1.20 8.03
CA ALA A 27 7.37 -2.05 7.09
C ALA A 27 6.02 -2.46 7.67
N ILE A 28 4.98 -2.46 6.84
CA ILE A 28 3.68 -3.03 7.19
C ILE A 28 3.84 -4.54 7.28
N ASP A 29 3.39 -5.16 8.36
CA ASP A 29 3.61 -6.60 8.58
C ASP A 29 2.88 -7.45 7.54
N LYS A 30 1.60 -7.20 7.33
CA LYS A 30 0.82 -7.89 6.28
C LYS A 30 -0.24 -6.96 5.68
N LEU A 31 -0.59 -7.24 4.42
CA LEU A 31 -1.67 -6.55 3.73
C LEU A 31 -2.51 -7.58 2.96
N HIS A 32 -3.83 -7.52 3.12
CA HIS A 32 -4.78 -8.36 2.39
C HIS A 32 -5.45 -7.56 1.26
N PHE A 33 -5.27 -8.01 0.03
CA PHE A 33 -5.87 -7.37 -1.15
C PHE A 33 -7.16 -8.09 -1.52
N VAL A 34 -8.29 -7.41 -1.34
CA VAL A 34 -9.58 -7.85 -1.87
C VAL A 34 -9.78 -7.25 -3.25
N ILE A 35 -10.00 -8.09 -4.24
CA ILE A 35 -10.02 -7.72 -5.65
C ILE A 35 -11.46 -7.86 -6.17
N GLY A 36 -12.06 -6.74 -6.57
CA GLY A 36 -13.44 -6.68 -7.07
C GLY A 36 -13.66 -7.26 -8.47
N GLY A 37 -12.75 -8.12 -8.92
CA GLY A 37 -12.75 -8.75 -10.25
C GLY A 37 -12.26 -10.19 -10.22
N GLY A 38 -12.38 -10.86 -11.37
CA GLY A 38 -11.94 -12.24 -11.54
C GLY A 38 -10.41 -12.38 -11.58
N ALA A 39 -9.91 -13.56 -11.22
CA ALA A 39 -8.51 -13.90 -11.31
C ALA A 39 -8.00 -13.78 -12.76
N GLY A 40 -6.78 -13.28 -12.94
CA GLY A 40 -6.18 -13.02 -14.26
C GLY A 40 -6.68 -11.75 -14.95
N GLY A 41 -7.64 -11.04 -14.38
CA GLY A 41 -8.10 -9.75 -14.88
C GLY A 41 -7.16 -8.58 -14.54
N GLY A 42 -7.41 -7.40 -15.12
CA GLY A 42 -6.55 -6.22 -14.90
C GLY A 42 -6.41 -5.82 -13.42
N TRP A 43 -7.47 -5.90 -12.64
CA TRP A 43 -7.44 -5.61 -11.21
C TRP A 43 -6.65 -6.63 -10.41
N ASP A 44 -6.72 -7.90 -10.80
CA ASP A 44 -5.92 -8.99 -10.21
C ASP A 44 -4.43 -8.75 -10.48
N GLY A 45 -4.06 -8.46 -11.73
CA GLY A 45 -2.69 -8.11 -12.10
C GLY A 45 -2.17 -6.87 -11.35
N THR A 46 -3.00 -5.83 -11.23
CA THR A 46 -2.65 -4.61 -10.47
C THR A 46 -2.40 -4.91 -9.00
N ALA A 47 -3.29 -5.66 -8.36
CA ALA A 47 -3.15 -6.02 -6.94
C ALA A 47 -1.89 -6.82 -6.67
N ARG A 48 -1.64 -7.87 -7.48
CA ARG A 48 -0.46 -8.73 -7.33
C ARG A 48 0.83 -7.98 -7.61
N GLY A 49 0.87 -7.18 -8.68
CA GLY A 49 2.04 -6.34 -9.00
C GLY A 49 2.32 -5.31 -7.90
N THR A 50 1.29 -4.70 -7.33
CA THR A 50 1.46 -3.75 -6.22
C THR A 50 1.99 -4.46 -4.96
N GLY A 51 1.40 -5.60 -4.57
CA GLY A 51 1.87 -6.36 -3.41
C GLY A 51 3.32 -6.83 -3.57
N GLU A 52 3.69 -7.32 -4.76
CA GLU A 52 5.05 -7.73 -5.07
C GLU A 52 6.03 -6.55 -5.00
N ALA A 53 5.67 -5.41 -5.59
CA ALA A 53 6.51 -4.21 -5.58
C ALA A 53 6.75 -3.69 -4.14
N LEU A 54 5.70 -3.65 -3.31
CA LEU A 54 5.81 -3.23 -1.90
C LEU A 54 6.68 -4.20 -1.08
N THR A 55 6.55 -5.50 -1.33
CA THR A 55 7.37 -6.52 -0.66
C THR A 55 8.84 -6.41 -1.07
N LYS A 56 9.12 -6.25 -2.37
CA LYS A 56 10.50 -6.04 -2.87
C LYS A 56 11.12 -4.74 -2.36
N ALA A 57 10.32 -3.70 -2.18
CA ALA A 57 10.79 -2.42 -1.62
C ALA A 57 11.02 -2.47 -0.09
N GLY A 58 10.73 -3.58 0.58
CA GLY A 58 10.84 -3.69 2.04
C GLY A 58 9.79 -2.89 2.82
N MET A 59 8.73 -2.45 2.14
CA MET A 59 7.63 -1.69 2.75
C MET A 59 6.52 -2.60 3.29
N LEU A 60 6.49 -3.86 2.87
CA LEU A 60 5.50 -4.86 3.24
C LEU A 60 6.21 -6.20 3.45
N ASN A 61 5.94 -6.89 4.56
CA ASN A 61 6.52 -8.20 4.82
C ASN A 61 5.79 -9.33 4.10
N SER A 62 4.45 -9.26 4.03
CA SER A 62 3.64 -10.26 3.31
C SER A 62 2.39 -9.67 2.67
N ALA A 63 2.01 -10.21 1.51
CA ALA A 63 0.78 -9.87 0.80
C ALA A 63 -0.08 -11.11 0.61
N SER A 64 -1.40 -10.99 0.79
CA SER A 64 -2.38 -12.00 0.44
C SER A 64 -3.45 -11.44 -0.50
N PHE A 65 -4.05 -12.29 -1.33
CA PHE A 65 -4.94 -11.83 -2.40
C PHE A 65 -6.21 -12.69 -2.44
N GLU A 66 -7.36 -12.03 -2.53
CA GLU A 66 -8.66 -12.70 -2.66
C GLU A 66 -9.48 -12.04 -3.76
N ASN A 67 -9.94 -12.83 -4.73
CA ASN A 67 -10.81 -12.36 -5.80
C ASN A 67 -12.28 -12.55 -5.42
N MET A 68 -13.00 -11.43 -5.31
CA MET A 68 -14.44 -11.39 -5.00
C MET A 68 -15.22 -10.77 -6.15
N SER A 69 -15.33 -11.47 -7.27
CA SER A 69 -16.14 -11.04 -8.39
C SER A 69 -17.65 -11.19 -8.12
N GLY A 70 -18.45 -10.28 -8.65
CA GLY A 70 -19.91 -10.33 -8.56
C GLY A 70 -20.56 -8.97 -8.28
N GLY A 71 -21.80 -8.80 -8.74
CA GLY A 71 -22.57 -7.57 -8.55
C GLY A 71 -21.92 -6.30 -9.10
N GLY A 72 -21.07 -6.41 -10.15
CA GLY A 72 -20.28 -5.27 -10.62
C GLY A 72 -19.31 -4.72 -9.58
N GLY A 73 -18.71 -5.60 -8.76
CA GLY A 73 -17.81 -5.24 -7.67
C GLY A 73 -18.50 -5.00 -6.31
N GLY A 74 -19.84 -5.04 -6.28
CA GLY A 74 -20.61 -4.81 -5.06
C GLY A 74 -20.34 -5.83 -3.98
N LYS A 75 -20.04 -7.08 -4.35
CA LYS A 75 -19.70 -8.14 -3.39
C LYS A 75 -18.43 -7.82 -2.61
N ALA A 76 -17.37 -7.42 -3.29
CA ALA A 76 -16.10 -7.06 -2.65
C ALA A 76 -16.25 -5.84 -1.75
N LEU A 77 -16.99 -4.82 -2.21
CA LEU A 77 -17.25 -3.62 -1.42
C LEU A 77 -18.09 -3.92 -0.19
N ALA A 78 -19.15 -4.73 -0.30
CA ALA A 78 -19.96 -5.13 0.84
C ALA A 78 -19.17 -5.94 1.86
N TYR A 79 -18.28 -6.82 1.40
CA TYR A 79 -17.37 -7.54 2.30
C TYR A 79 -16.46 -6.59 3.06
N LEU A 80 -15.86 -5.61 2.38
CA LEU A 80 -14.98 -4.62 3.02
C LEU A 80 -15.72 -3.84 4.11
N ILE A 81 -16.95 -3.37 3.83
CA ILE A 81 -17.74 -2.58 4.77
C ILE A 81 -18.12 -3.40 6.01
N ASN A 82 -18.48 -4.66 5.82
CA ASN A 82 -19.07 -5.46 6.90
C ASN A 82 -18.05 -6.29 7.69
N ASN A 83 -16.94 -6.71 7.08
CA ASN A 83 -16.10 -7.77 7.64
C ASN A 83 -14.60 -7.48 7.56
N ALA A 84 -14.15 -6.45 6.84
CA ALA A 84 -12.74 -6.31 6.55
C ALA A 84 -11.90 -6.02 7.81
N PRO A 85 -10.82 -6.79 8.04
CA PRO A 85 -9.83 -6.47 9.05
C PRO A 85 -9.08 -5.17 8.69
N LYS A 86 -8.39 -4.58 9.67
CA LYS A 86 -7.67 -3.29 9.51
C LYS A 86 -6.66 -3.28 8.36
N ASP A 87 -6.04 -4.42 8.06
CA ASP A 87 -4.98 -4.55 7.05
C ASP A 87 -5.52 -5.01 5.69
N THR A 88 -6.71 -4.56 5.31
CA THR A 88 -7.38 -4.94 4.05
C THR A 88 -7.49 -3.76 3.10
N VAL A 89 -7.14 -4.00 1.84
CA VAL A 89 -7.21 -3.03 0.74
C VAL A 89 -8.15 -3.54 -0.35
N LEU A 90 -9.10 -2.71 -0.78
CA LEU A 90 -9.94 -2.99 -1.93
C LEU A 90 -9.27 -2.50 -3.22
N VAL A 91 -9.08 -3.39 -4.18
CA VAL A 91 -8.59 -3.06 -5.52
C VAL A 91 -9.75 -3.11 -6.52
N GLN A 92 -10.25 -1.94 -6.87
CA GLN A 92 -11.40 -1.77 -7.75
C GLN A 92 -11.42 -0.34 -8.32
N SER A 93 -12.02 -0.13 -9.50
CA SER A 93 -12.13 1.21 -10.07
C SER A 93 -13.19 2.06 -9.37
N THR A 94 -12.95 3.37 -9.27
CA THR A 94 -13.89 4.33 -8.69
C THR A 94 -15.29 4.28 -9.31
N PRO A 95 -15.48 4.21 -10.63
CA PRO A 95 -16.81 4.11 -11.22
C PRO A 95 -17.58 2.86 -10.77
N LEU A 96 -16.88 1.73 -10.57
CA LEU A 96 -17.52 0.52 -10.08
C LEU A 96 -17.90 0.64 -8.60
N VAL A 97 -17.07 1.28 -7.78
CA VAL A 97 -17.39 1.59 -6.38
C VAL A 97 -18.64 2.45 -6.29
N LEU A 98 -18.70 3.55 -7.03
CA LEU A 98 -19.88 4.46 -7.04
C LEU A 98 -21.16 3.74 -7.51
N ARG A 99 -21.07 2.95 -8.59
CA ARG A 99 -22.20 2.14 -9.07
C ARG A 99 -22.67 1.15 -8.00
N SER A 100 -21.75 0.52 -7.31
CA SER A 100 -22.09 -0.45 -6.26
C SER A 100 -22.77 0.20 -5.07
N ILE A 101 -22.31 1.36 -4.63
CA ILE A 101 -22.97 2.15 -3.57
C ILE A 101 -24.40 2.51 -3.98
N THR A 102 -24.58 3.06 -5.17
CA THR A 102 -25.89 3.49 -5.67
C THR A 102 -26.86 2.32 -5.84
N ARG A 103 -26.41 1.21 -6.45
CA ARG A 103 -27.24 0.05 -6.74
C ARG A 103 -27.63 -0.74 -5.51
N HIS A 104 -26.70 -0.91 -4.59
CA HIS A 104 -26.85 -1.78 -3.41
C HIS A 104 -27.14 -0.98 -2.14
N LYS A 105 -27.30 0.34 -2.22
CA LYS A 105 -27.52 1.23 -1.08
C LYS A 105 -26.49 1.04 0.04
N LEU A 106 -25.23 0.79 -0.36
CA LEU A 106 -24.13 0.63 0.58
C LEU A 106 -23.71 1.99 1.13
N SER A 107 -23.39 2.05 2.41
CA SER A 107 -22.90 3.25 3.07
C SER A 107 -21.38 3.13 3.31
N LEU A 108 -20.65 4.18 2.94
CA LEU A 108 -19.22 4.32 3.26
C LEU A 108 -18.98 5.19 4.51
N ILE A 109 -20.05 5.72 5.11
CA ILE A 109 -19.96 6.64 6.25
C ILE A 109 -19.49 5.93 7.53
N HIS A 110 -19.64 4.62 7.59
CA HIS A 110 -19.32 3.81 8.77
C HIS A 110 -18.00 3.02 8.66
N ILE A 111 -17.17 3.37 7.69
CA ILE A 111 -15.84 2.76 7.52
C ILE A 111 -14.80 3.43 8.41
#